data_ed294c03cfc99fe12c3b084a6ac3ec43
#
_entry.id   ed294c03cfc99fe12c3b084a6ac3ec43
#
_cell.length_a   1.000
_cell.length_b   1.000
_cell.length_c   1.000
_cell.angle_alpha   90.00
_cell.angle_beta   90.00
_cell.angle_gamma   90.00
#
_symmetry.space_group_name_H-M   'P 1'
#
loop_
_entity.id
_entity.type
_entity.pdbx_description
1 polymer ?
#
loop_
_entity_poly.entity_id
_entity_poly.type
_entity_poly.pdbx_seq_one_letter_code
_entity_poly.pdbx_strand_id
1 'polypeptide(L)'
;MPTLKYLQGYPQGLQDEVAALLHAGQLGPRLQKRYRTVHEVRTDRALYDYVMALKNSHLRGADPLSKIAYDNKLHVIAHALGTHTAVSRVQGGKLKAKREIRIATLFKDAPAEFLRMITVHELAHLKEKAHDKAFYQLCTYMEPDYHQIEFDLRLYLTHLDAIGPIAWGAPQSGNTV
;
A
#
# COMPACT_ATOMS: atom_id res chain seq x y z
N MET A 1 -14.57 20.84 10.21
CA MET A 1 -13.20 20.41 9.92
C MET A 1 -13.25 19.02 9.37
N PRO A 2 -12.62 18.73 8.25
CA PRO A 2 -12.56 17.35 7.78
C PRO A 2 -11.85 16.49 8.84
N THR A 3 -12.46 15.37 9.18
CA THR A 3 -11.86 14.44 10.13
C THR A 3 -10.66 13.78 9.47
N LEU A 4 -9.46 14.02 9.98
CA LEU A 4 -8.23 13.41 9.46
C LEU A 4 -8.10 11.96 9.95
N LYS A 5 -9.08 11.13 9.59
CA LYS A 5 -9.21 9.75 10.09
C LYS A 5 -7.98 8.87 9.82
N TYR A 6 -7.24 9.14 8.74
CA TYR A 6 -6.02 8.41 8.41
C TYR A 6 -4.79 8.83 9.21
N LEU A 7 -4.88 9.95 9.92
CA LEU A 7 -3.79 10.49 10.72
C LEU A 7 -4.04 10.37 12.23
N GLN A 8 -5.08 9.63 12.61
CA GLN A 8 -5.32 9.30 14.02
C GLN A 8 -4.11 8.57 14.58
N GLY A 9 -3.62 9.02 15.74
CA GLY A 9 -2.40 8.49 16.37
C GLY A 9 -1.10 9.23 16.01
N TYR A 10 -1.12 10.13 15.04
CA TYR A 10 -0.01 11.05 14.81
C TYR A 10 -0.09 12.27 15.73
N PRO A 11 1.04 12.96 16.03
CA PRO A 11 1.03 14.15 16.86
C PRO A 11 0.06 15.21 16.34
N GLN A 12 -0.62 15.92 17.25
CA GLN A 12 -1.61 16.93 16.89
C GLN A 12 -1.04 18.03 16.01
N GLY A 13 0.18 18.49 16.30
CA GLY A 13 0.84 19.51 15.48
C GLY A 13 1.01 19.10 14.03
N LEU A 14 1.32 17.82 13.77
CA LEU A 14 1.42 17.28 12.41
C LEU A 14 0.04 17.19 11.73
N GLN A 15 -0.98 16.80 12.47
CA GLN A 15 -2.36 16.79 11.94
C GLN A 15 -2.80 18.22 11.56
N ASP A 16 -2.47 19.21 12.38
CA ASP A 16 -2.79 20.63 12.14
C ASP A 16 -2.05 21.17 10.88
N GLU A 17 -0.79 20.81 10.70
CA GLU A 17 -0.04 21.14 9.47
C GLU A 17 -0.67 20.54 8.22
N VAL A 18 -1.07 19.28 8.28
CA VAL A 18 -1.73 18.60 7.15
C VAL A 18 -3.08 19.24 6.86
N ALA A 19 -3.86 19.57 7.89
CA ALA A 19 -5.14 20.26 7.72
C ALA A 19 -4.94 21.63 7.05
N ALA A 20 -3.92 22.40 7.44
CA ALA A 20 -3.60 23.68 6.82
C ALA A 20 -3.21 23.52 5.35
N LEU A 21 -2.36 22.55 5.02
CA LEU A 21 -1.98 22.24 3.62
C LEU A 21 -3.18 21.82 2.78
N LEU A 22 -4.07 21.02 3.33
CA LEU A 22 -5.29 20.58 2.67
C LEU A 22 -6.21 21.78 2.37
N HIS A 23 -6.44 22.62 3.37
CA HIS A 23 -7.26 23.83 3.25
C HIS A 23 -6.69 24.84 2.23
N ALA A 24 -5.38 24.98 2.18
CA ALA A 24 -4.68 25.84 1.23
C ALA A 24 -4.57 25.24 -0.19
N GLY A 25 -5.06 24.02 -0.43
CA GLY A 25 -4.92 23.33 -1.71
C GLY A 25 -3.48 22.92 -2.05
N GLN A 26 -2.60 22.84 -1.06
CA GLN A 26 -1.17 22.57 -1.27
C GLN A 26 -0.78 21.11 -1.07
N LEU A 27 -1.66 20.28 -0.48
CA LEU A 27 -1.34 18.89 -0.18
C LEU A 27 -1.12 18.06 -1.46
N GLY A 28 -2.04 18.17 -2.43
CA GLY A 28 -1.91 17.50 -3.73
C GLY A 28 -0.63 17.86 -4.48
N PRO A 29 -0.35 19.16 -4.70
CA PRO A 29 0.89 19.60 -5.36
C PRO A 29 2.17 19.11 -4.67
N ARG A 30 2.21 19.05 -3.33
CA ARG A 30 3.36 18.50 -2.60
C ARG A 30 3.56 17.01 -2.87
N LEU A 31 2.49 16.24 -2.87
CA LEU A 31 2.55 14.81 -3.19
C LEU A 31 2.99 14.58 -4.64
N GLN A 32 2.46 15.36 -5.60
CA GLN A 32 2.85 15.29 -7.01
C GLN A 32 4.34 15.64 -7.23
N LYS A 33 4.88 16.55 -6.45
CA LYS A 33 6.30 16.89 -6.51
C LYS A 33 7.20 15.74 -6.06
N ARG A 34 6.77 14.99 -5.05
CA ARG A 34 7.51 13.85 -4.51
C ARG A 34 7.32 12.58 -5.34
N TYR A 35 6.10 12.32 -5.79
CA TYR A 35 5.70 11.15 -6.55
C TYR A 35 5.17 11.60 -7.91
N ARG A 36 5.96 11.42 -8.96
CA ARG A 36 5.69 12.07 -10.24
C ARG A 36 4.86 11.25 -11.20
N THR A 37 5.02 9.94 -11.18
CA THR A 37 4.45 9.06 -12.21
C THR A 37 3.77 7.84 -11.61
N VAL A 38 2.74 7.37 -12.31
CA VAL A 38 2.11 6.07 -12.00
C VAL A 38 2.98 4.93 -12.51
N HIS A 39 2.76 3.74 -11.96
CA HIS A 39 3.39 2.49 -12.43
C HIS A 39 2.60 1.87 -13.60
N GLU A 40 3.17 0.83 -14.21
CA GLU A 40 2.56 0.08 -15.33
C GLU A 40 1.92 -1.25 -14.92
N VAL A 41 1.90 -1.59 -13.64
CA VAL A 41 1.38 -2.86 -13.10
C VAL A 41 -0.14 -2.75 -12.95
N ARG A 42 -0.88 -2.91 -14.04
CA ARG A 42 -2.32 -2.60 -14.10
C ARG A 42 -3.24 -3.83 -14.18
N THR A 43 -2.68 -5.01 -14.46
CA THR A 43 -3.44 -6.26 -14.56
C THR A 43 -3.11 -7.19 -13.41
N ASP A 44 -3.98 -8.14 -13.13
CA ASP A 44 -3.73 -9.15 -12.10
C ASP A 44 -2.50 -9.99 -12.44
N ARG A 45 -2.25 -10.26 -13.71
CA ARG A 45 -1.05 -10.98 -14.14
C ARG A 45 0.23 -10.18 -13.88
N ALA A 46 0.24 -8.90 -14.24
CA ALA A 46 1.38 -8.02 -13.96
C ALA A 46 1.60 -7.86 -12.46
N LEU A 47 0.52 -7.76 -11.66
CA LEU A 47 0.60 -7.71 -10.21
C LEU A 47 1.17 -9.00 -9.62
N TYR A 48 0.74 -10.15 -10.12
CA TYR A 48 1.29 -11.45 -9.72
C TYR A 48 2.80 -11.49 -9.94
N ASP A 49 3.25 -11.16 -11.13
CA ASP A 49 4.68 -11.16 -11.47
C ASP A 49 5.48 -10.17 -10.60
N TYR A 50 4.92 -9.00 -10.35
CA TYR A 50 5.51 -7.97 -9.49
C TYR A 50 5.67 -8.44 -8.04
N VAL A 51 4.61 -8.96 -7.44
CA VAL A 51 4.60 -9.45 -6.05
C VAL A 51 5.52 -10.64 -5.89
N MET A 52 5.49 -11.59 -6.84
CA MET A 52 6.35 -12.76 -6.81
C MET A 52 7.82 -12.42 -6.95
N ALA A 53 8.17 -11.43 -7.75
CA ALA A 53 9.55 -10.94 -7.86
C ALA A 53 10.06 -10.40 -6.51
N LEU A 54 9.26 -9.58 -5.83
CA LEU A 54 9.60 -9.08 -4.48
C LEU A 54 9.71 -10.21 -3.46
N LYS A 55 8.74 -11.13 -3.46
CA LYS A 55 8.75 -12.29 -2.56
C LYS A 55 10.00 -13.14 -2.77
N ASN A 56 10.34 -13.46 -4.01
CA ASN A 56 11.49 -14.28 -4.33
C ASN A 56 12.83 -13.61 -4.00
N SER A 57 12.88 -12.28 -4.06
CA SER A 57 14.08 -11.51 -3.68
C SER A 57 14.31 -11.47 -2.18
N HIS A 58 13.25 -11.38 -1.38
CA HIS A 58 13.37 -11.08 0.05
C HIS A 58 12.82 -12.18 0.98
N LEU A 59 11.86 -12.97 0.53
CA LEU A 59 11.11 -13.90 1.37
C LEU A 59 10.98 -15.29 0.72
N ARG A 60 12.05 -15.85 0.19
CA ARG A 60 12.03 -17.15 -0.51
C ARG A 60 11.44 -18.28 0.33
N GLY A 61 11.69 -18.29 1.63
CA GLY A 61 11.21 -19.32 2.55
C GLY A 61 9.81 -19.07 3.10
N ALA A 62 9.12 -18.00 2.69
CA ALA A 62 7.75 -17.73 3.11
C ALA A 62 6.76 -18.66 2.41
N ASP A 63 5.59 -18.84 3.03
CA ASP A 63 4.51 -19.68 2.51
C ASP A 63 4.17 -19.32 1.05
N PRO A 64 3.82 -20.31 0.22
CA PRO A 64 3.42 -20.06 -1.15
C PRO A 64 2.12 -19.27 -1.22
N LEU A 65 2.01 -18.40 -2.23
CA LEU A 65 0.82 -17.63 -2.52
C LEU A 65 -0.04 -18.35 -3.55
N SER A 66 -1.33 -18.52 -3.24
CA SER A 66 -2.30 -19.19 -4.13
C SER A 66 -2.96 -18.23 -5.10
N LYS A 67 -3.10 -16.93 -4.72
CA LYS A 67 -3.75 -15.91 -5.54
C LYS A 67 -3.19 -14.52 -5.20
N ILE A 68 -2.99 -13.72 -6.24
CA ILE A 68 -2.62 -12.32 -6.14
C ILE A 68 -3.47 -11.56 -7.15
N ALA A 69 -4.26 -10.60 -6.69
CA ALA A 69 -5.18 -9.85 -7.55
C ALA A 69 -5.49 -8.47 -6.97
N TYR A 70 -5.84 -7.55 -7.86
CA TYR A 70 -6.53 -6.33 -7.46
C TYR A 70 -7.97 -6.65 -7.03
N ASP A 71 -8.47 -5.94 -6.03
CA ASP A 71 -9.81 -6.12 -5.50
C ASP A 71 -10.51 -4.77 -5.31
N ASN A 72 -11.58 -4.53 -6.06
CA ASN A 72 -12.37 -3.29 -5.98
C ASN A 72 -13.28 -3.23 -4.75
N LYS A 73 -13.45 -4.34 -4.03
CA LYS A 73 -14.25 -4.42 -2.80
C LYS A 73 -13.45 -4.10 -1.54
N LEU A 74 -12.12 -4.03 -1.64
CA LEU A 74 -11.28 -3.67 -0.51
C LEU A 74 -11.38 -2.17 -0.23
N HIS A 75 -11.82 -1.85 0.99
CA HIS A 75 -11.73 -0.51 1.53
C HIS A 75 -10.35 -0.33 2.20
N VAL A 76 -9.54 0.54 1.65
CA VAL A 76 -8.16 0.81 2.10
C VAL A 76 -8.09 1.15 3.59
N ILE A 77 -9.14 1.79 4.13
CA ILE A 77 -9.21 2.20 5.54
C ILE A 77 -9.17 1.01 6.50
N ALA A 78 -9.88 -0.08 6.14
CA ALA A 78 -10.05 -1.22 7.04
C ALA A 78 -8.88 -2.21 6.98
N HIS A 79 -8.19 -2.29 5.87
CA HIS A 79 -7.31 -3.41 5.55
C HIS A 79 -5.83 -3.05 5.37
N ALA A 80 -5.51 -1.91 4.76
CA ALA A 80 -4.11 -1.54 4.45
C ALA A 80 -3.37 -0.85 5.58
N LEU A 81 -4.08 -0.23 6.52
CA LEU A 81 -3.47 0.64 7.53
C LEU A 81 -3.86 0.29 8.97
N GLY A 82 -4.42 -0.88 9.23
CA GLY A 82 -4.77 -1.24 10.61
C GLY A 82 -5.55 -2.53 10.83
N THR A 83 -6.00 -3.27 9.83
CA THR A 83 -6.70 -4.53 10.05
C THR A 83 -6.24 -5.63 9.10
N HIS A 84 -5.95 -6.78 9.69
CA HIS A 84 -5.68 -8.02 8.97
C HIS A 84 -6.93 -8.61 8.36
N THR A 85 -6.84 -9.06 7.12
CA THR A 85 -7.64 -10.16 6.65
C THR A 85 -6.76 -11.30 6.19
N ALA A 86 -6.38 -12.15 7.10
CA ALA A 86 -5.99 -13.50 6.74
C ALA A 86 -7.30 -14.25 6.43
N VAL A 87 -7.63 -14.42 5.16
CA VAL A 87 -8.76 -15.27 4.77
C VAL A 87 -8.31 -16.72 4.87
N SER A 88 -8.52 -17.32 6.03
CA SER A 88 -8.40 -18.76 6.21
C SER A 88 -9.67 -19.40 5.64
N ARG A 89 -9.61 -19.98 4.45
CA ARG A 89 -10.66 -20.86 3.96
C ARG A 89 -10.37 -22.30 4.33
N VAL A 90 -11.25 -22.90 5.12
CA VAL A 90 -11.30 -24.34 5.35
C VAL A 90 -11.98 -25.00 4.15
N GLN A 91 -11.24 -25.77 3.36
CA GLN A 91 -11.82 -26.70 2.37
C GLN A 91 -11.37 -28.12 2.70
N GLY A 92 -12.35 -28.97 3.03
CA GLY A 92 -12.21 -30.42 3.07
C GLY A 92 -11.20 -30.96 4.08
N GLY A 93 -11.48 -30.86 5.39
CA GLY A 93 -10.84 -31.66 6.44
C GLY A 93 -9.33 -31.51 6.68
N LYS A 94 -8.62 -30.74 5.85
CA LYS A 94 -7.24 -30.33 6.06
C LYS A 94 -7.14 -28.82 5.91
N LEU A 95 -6.81 -28.13 6.99
CA LEU A 95 -6.44 -26.72 7.02
C LEU A 95 -5.20 -26.48 6.14
N LYS A 96 -5.38 -26.31 4.85
CA LYS A 96 -4.41 -25.58 4.03
C LYS A 96 -4.80 -24.12 4.06
N ALA A 97 -4.08 -23.34 4.83
CA ALA A 97 -4.16 -21.89 4.77
C ALA A 97 -3.79 -21.47 3.33
N LYS A 98 -4.79 -21.17 2.52
CA LYS A 98 -4.56 -20.55 1.21
C LYS A 98 -4.20 -19.10 1.48
N ARG A 99 -2.92 -18.77 1.27
CA ARG A 99 -2.44 -17.39 1.39
C ARG A 99 -2.75 -16.66 0.09
N GLU A 100 -3.61 -15.65 0.18
CA GLU A 100 -3.95 -14.76 -0.92
C GLU A 100 -3.49 -13.34 -0.60
N ILE A 101 -2.98 -12.64 -1.60
CA ILE A 101 -2.74 -11.20 -1.51
C ILE A 101 -3.75 -10.49 -2.39
N ARG A 102 -4.49 -9.57 -1.81
CA ARG A 102 -5.43 -8.69 -2.49
C ARG A 102 -5.02 -7.24 -2.29
N ILE A 103 -4.87 -6.52 -3.37
CA ILE A 103 -4.47 -5.11 -3.38
C ILE A 103 -5.66 -4.26 -3.84
N ALA A 104 -6.01 -3.23 -3.08
CA ALA A 104 -7.11 -2.34 -3.44
C ALA A 104 -6.89 -1.72 -4.83
N THR A 105 -7.97 -1.64 -5.61
CA THR A 105 -7.93 -1.17 -7.01
C THR A 105 -7.40 0.26 -7.14
N LEU A 106 -7.54 1.09 -6.11
CA LEU A 106 -6.99 2.44 -6.12
C LEU A 106 -5.47 2.47 -6.39
N PHE A 107 -4.75 1.40 -6.05
CA PHE A 107 -3.31 1.30 -6.29
C PHE A 107 -2.94 1.06 -7.76
N LYS A 108 -3.89 0.76 -8.63
CA LYS A 108 -3.64 0.67 -10.09
C LYS A 108 -3.20 2.00 -10.70
N ASP A 109 -3.75 3.10 -10.21
CA ASP A 109 -3.52 4.44 -10.73
C ASP A 109 -2.67 5.30 -9.77
N ALA A 110 -1.87 4.64 -8.95
CA ALA A 110 -1.03 5.26 -7.95
C ALA A 110 0.46 5.27 -8.38
N PRO A 111 1.29 6.09 -7.73
CA PRO A 111 2.74 6.01 -7.89
C PRO A 111 3.31 4.62 -7.57
N ALA A 112 4.41 4.28 -8.24
CA ALA A 112 5.08 2.99 -8.05
C ALA A 112 5.49 2.74 -6.59
N GLU A 113 5.86 3.78 -5.87
CA GLU A 113 6.26 3.73 -4.47
C GLU A 113 5.09 3.29 -3.57
N PHE A 114 3.86 3.72 -3.86
CA PHE A 114 2.68 3.30 -3.11
C PHE A 114 2.34 1.82 -3.36
N LEU A 115 2.45 1.37 -4.61
CA LEU A 115 2.28 -0.05 -4.92
C LEU A 115 3.33 -0.90 -4.22
N ARG A 116 4.58 -0.46 -4.20
CA ARG A 116 5.66 -1.14 -3.52
C ARG A 116 5.41 -1.23 -2.02
N MET A 117 5.03 -0.12 -1.40
CA MET A 117 4.73 -0.06 0.03
C MET A 117 3.62 -1.04 0.42
N ILE A 118 2.48 -1.03 -0.29
CA ILE A 118 1.37 -1.93 0.05
C ILE A 118 1.72 -3.40 -0.24
N THR A 119 2.47 -3.67 -1.29
CA THR A 119 2.95 -5.03 -1.59
C THR A 119 3.89 -5.53 -0.49
N VAL A 120 4.82 -4.72 -0.03
CA VAL A 120 5.71 -5.03 1.09
C VAL A 120 4.93 -5.29 2.37
N HIS A 121 3.92 -4.48 2.66
CA HIS A 121 3.02 -4.65 3.80
C HIS A 121 2.35 -6.04 3.78
N GLU A 122 1.74 -6.41 2.67
CA GLU A 122 1.06 -7.69 2.51
C GLU A 122 2.05 -8.88 2.54
N LEU A 123 3.23 -8.73 1.95
CA LEU A 123 4.28 -9.75 2.01
C LEU A 123 4.80 -9.96 3.44
N ALA A 124 4.96 -8.89 4.22
CA ALA A 124 5.38 -8.99 5.61
C ALA A 124 4.41 -9.83 6.45
N HIS A 125 3.11 -9.76 6.14
CA HIS A 125 2.09 -10.57 6.79
C HIS A 125 2.20 -12.07 6.52
N LEU A 126 2.98 -12.50 5.56
CA LEU A 126 3.28 -13.93 5.40
C LEU A 126 4.07 -14.50 6.57
N LYS A 127 4.81 -13.68 7.30
CA LYS A 127 5.60 -14.07 8.47
C LYS A 127 5.10 -13.48 9.77
N GLU A 128 4.64 -12.25 9.76
CA GLU A 128 4.26 -11.48 10.95
C GLU A 128 2.78 -11.07 10.86
N LYS A 129 1.94 -11.67 11.68
CA LYS A 129 0.50 -11.40 11.67
C LYS A 129 0.15 -10.05 12.26
N ALA A 130 0.82 -9.65 13.34
CA ALA A 130 0.57 -8.39 14.04
C ALA A 130 1.46 -7.27 13.51
N HIS A 131 0.96 -6.02 13.56
CA HIS A 131 1.73 -4.81 13.25
C HIS A 131 2.64 -4.43 14.42
N ASP A 132 3.57 -5.31 14.76
CA ASP A 132 4.54 -5.13 15.83
C ASP A 132 5.93 -4.75 15.31
N LYS A 133 6.90 -4.70 16.21
CA LYS A 133 8.29 -4.36 15.84
C LYS A 133 8.86 -5.29 14.78
N ALA A 134 8.61 -6.60 14.87
CA ALA A 134 9.11 -7.59 13.93
C ALA A 134 8.52 -7.37 12.53
N PHE A 135 7.22 -7.06 12.45
CA PHE A 135 6.54 -6.69 11.21
C PHE A 135 7.19 -5.48 10.53
N TYR A 136 7.39 -4.40 11.26
CA TYR A 136 7.99 -3.17 10.69
C TYR A 136 9.47 -3.33 10.35
N GLN A 137 10.21 -4.14 11.09
CA GLN A 137 11.57 -4.50 10.72
C GLN A 137 11.61 -5.24 9.38
N LEU A 138 10.66 -6.14 9.14
CA LEU A 138 10.54 -6.85 7.89
C LEU A 138 10.14 -5.92 6.74
N CYS A 139 9.18 -5.01 6.98
CA CYS A 139 8.80 -3.99 5.99
C CYS A 139 9.99 -3.11 5.60
N THR A 140 10.73 -2.59 6.56
CA THR A 140 11.89 -1.71 6.30
C THR A 140 13.08 -2.45 5.72
N TYR A 141 13.18 -3.75 5.94
CA TYR A 141 14.15 -4.60 5.24
C TYR A 141 13.85 -4.69 3.74
N MET A 142 12.58 -4.87 3.37
CA MET A 142 12.15 -4.95 1.98
C MET A 142 12.07 -3.58 1.29
N GLU A 143 11.73 -2.54 2.03
CA GLU A 143 11.63 -1.15 1.57
C GLU A 143 12.12 -0.20 2.66
N PRO A 144 13.37 0.31 2.56
CA PRO A 144 13.94 1.19 3.59
C PRO A 144 13.11 2.44 3.89
N ASP A 145 12.41 2.99 2.90
CA ASP A 145 11.57 4.18 3.04
C ASP A 145 10.10 3.86 3.40
N TYR A 146 9.82 2.63 3.83
CA TYR A 146 8.47 2.15 4.12
C TYR A 146 7.64 3.12 4.97
N HIS A 147 8.17 3.61 6.09
CA HIS A 147 7.43 4.50 6.99
C HIS A 147 7.08 5.84 6.36
N GLN A 148 7.98 6.42 5.58
CA GLN A 148 7.72 7.66 4.87
C GLN A 148 6.66 7.48 3.79
N ILE A 149 6.74 6.40 3.03
CA ILE A 149 5.78 6.10 1.96
C ILE A 149 4.41 5.79 2.55
N GLU A 150 4.35 5.05 3.65
CA GLU A 150 3.09 4.79 4.38
C GLU A 150 2.44 6.11 4.85
N PHE A 151 3.22 7.02 5.42
CA PHE A 151 2.72 8.33 5.82
C PHE A 151 2.19 9.12 4.62
N ASP A 152 2.93 9.17 3.53
CA ASP A 152 2.52 9.87 2.31
C ASP A 152 1.28 9.22 1.66
N LEU A 153 1.12 7.91 1.76
CA LEU A 153 -0.12 7.24 1.37
C LEU A 153 -1.31 7.72 2.21
N ARG A 154 -1.13 7.88 3.52
CA ARG A 154 -2.17 8.42 4.40
C ARG A 154 -2.54 9.87 4.03
N LEU A 155 -1.57 10.67 3.63
CA LEU A 155 -1.82 12.02 3.08
C LEU A 155 -2.62 11.95 1.78
N TYR A 156 -2.29 11.02 0.89
CA TYR A 156 -3.04 10.81 -0.35
C TYR A 156 -4.49 10.39 -0.08
N LEU A 157 -4.71 9.46 0.83
CA LEU A 157 -6.05 9.04 1.23
C LEU A 157 -6.86 10.18 1.85
N THR A 158 -6.22 11.03 2.62
CA THR A 158 -6.83 12.25 3.18
C THR A 158 -7.24 13.22 2.07
N HIS A 159 -6.38 13.44 1.09
CA HIS A 159 -6.69 14.26 -0.08
C HIS A 159 -7.83 13.66 -0.91
N LEU A 160 -7.78 12.35 -1.14
CA LEU A 160 -8.79 11.63 -1.91
C LEU A 160 -10.20 11.78 -1.29
N ASP A 161 -10.30 11.66 0.03
CA ASP A 161 -11.58 11.81 0.75
C ASP A 161 -12.10 13.26 0.74
N ALA A 162 -11.22 14.23 0.88
CA ALA A 162 -11.60 15.63 1.06
C ALA A 162 -11.80 16.38 -0.27
N ILE A 163 -11.02 16.06 -1.29
CA ILE A 163 -10.95 16.80 -2.55
C ILE A 163 -11.22 15.90 -3.75
N GLY A 164 -10.64 14.70 -3.75
CA GLY A 164 -10.71 13.74 -4.85
C GLY A 164 -9.34 13.26 -5.33
N PRO A 165 -9.30 12.52 -6.46
CA PRO A 165 -8.06 11.94 -6.97
C PRO A 165 -6.99 13.00 -7.30
N ILE A 166 -5.73 12.58 -7.18
CA ILE A 166 -4.59 13.35 -7.68
C ILE A 166 -4.27 12.85 -9.10
N ALA A 167 -4.07 13.78 -10.04
CA ALA A 167 -3.59 13.46 -11.37
C ALA A 167 -2.07 13.27 -11.34
N TRP A 168 -1.64 12.02 -11.26
CA TRP A 168 -0.22 11.68 -11.38
C TRP A 168 0.23 11.71 -12.84
N GLY A 169 1.53 11.93 -13.07
CA GLY A 169 2.10 11.84 -14.42
C GLY A 169 2.01 10.42 -15.00
N ALA A 170 2.03 10.33 -16.33
CA ALA A 170 2.07 9.05 -17.02
C ALA A 170 3.31 8.23 -16.66
N PRO A 171 3.27 6.89 -16.78
CA PRO A 171 4.44 6.04 -16.58
C PRO A 171 5.60 6.53 -17.47
N GLN A 172 6.80 6.55 -16.91
CA GLN A 172 7.98 6.73 -17.75
C GLN A 172 8.19 5.43 -18.52
N SER A 173 8.02 5.48 -19.83
CA SER A 173 8.47 4.39 -20.69
C SER A 173 9.97 4.18 -20.44
N GLY A 174 10.30 3.01 -19.89
CA GLY A 174 11.69 2.65 -19.66
C GLY A 174 12.46 2.71 -20.96
N ASN A 175 13.44 3.59 -21.04
CA ASN A 175 14.52 3.42 -22.00
C ASN A 175 15.19 2.10 -21.64
N THR A 176 14.81 1.06 -22.36
CA THR A 176 15.60 -0.17 -22.42
C THR A 176 16.91 0.22 -23.13
N VAL A 177 17.97 0.41 -22.39
CA VAL A 177 19.33 0.35 -22.89
C VAL A 177 19.91 -1.00 -22.51
#